data_c37d955abfbb8eaf282340338406949f
#
_entry.id   c37d955abfbb8eaf282340338406949f
#
_cell.length_a   1.000
_cell.length_b   1.000
_cell.length_c   1.000
_cell.angle_alpha   90.00
_cell.angle_beta   90.00
_cell.angle_gamma   90.00
#
_symmetry.space_group_name_H-M   'P 1'
#
loop_
_entity.id
_entity.type
_entity.pdbx_description
1 polymer ?
#
loop_
_entity_poly.entity_id
_entity_poly.type
_entity_poly.pdbx_seq_one_letter_code
_entity_poly.pdbx_strand_id
1 'polypeptide(L)'
;MSKDPHVVVVGSTMIDMVAYTNKVPAAGETVIGEKFALGFGGKGANQAVMARRLGASVSMVNTLGDDVFGDTTLTNFQEQGIDTTFVSRTTGASGVAPIWVEPDGTNRIICVPGANNAMTPAQAKSALESLKNYQIVIGQLEIPQEVTTQGFITARVNGATTILNPAPFAEISPALIAASDWVIPNETEFAGMHPKGLEPTSDEIILELASTLKTRFAVTLGEKGAALTTLDGRVIRVSAPVVKAIDTTGAGDAFVGAFSVGLALGYSEEVAAALGCACASASVTRLGTQSSYPTPAEAESILATITAGR
;
A
#
# COMPACT_ATOMS: atom_id res chain seq x y z
N MET A 1 -17.10 -15.54 -16.92
CA MET A 1 -17.66 -14.24 -16.55
C MET A 1 -16.51 -13.48 -15.87
N SER A 2 -15.99 -12.43 -16.47
CA SER A 2 -15.05 -11.55 -15.78
C SER A 2 -15.82 -10.93 -14.61
N LYS A 3 -15.49 -11.32 -13.39
CA LYS A 3 -15.98 -10.58 -12.23
C LYS A 3 -15.33 -9.21 -12.28
N ASP A 4 -16.11 -8.15 -12.14
CA ASP A 4 -15.54 -6.84 -11.93
C ASP A 4 -14.68 -6.90 -10.66
N PRO A 5 -13.37 -6.62 -10.73
CA PRO A 5 -12.50 -6.75 -9.57
C PRO A 5 -12.93 -5.71 -8.53
N HIS A 6 -13.14 -6.16 -7.28
CA HIS A 6 -13.47 -5.27 -6.17
C HIS A 6 -12.46 -5.46 -5.04
N VAL A 7 -11.75 -4.40 -4.75
CA VAL A 7 -10.73 -4.31 -3.71
C VAL A 7 -11.24 -3.42 -2.59
N VAL A 8 -11.17 -3.88 -1.35
CA VAL A 8 -11.46 -3.07 -0.17
C VAL A 8 -10.14 -2.71 0.51
N VAL A 9 -9.95 -1.47 0.87
CA VAL A 9 -8.77 -1.02 1.60
C VAL A 9 -9.20 -0.57 3.00
N VAL A 10 -8.73 -1.30 4.02
CA VAL A 10 -8.85 -0.92 5.43
C VAL A 10 -7.52 -0.28 5.82
N GLY A 11 -7.45 1.05 5.76
CA GLY A 11 -6.13 1.67 5.83
C GLY A 11 -6.12 3.18 6.05
N SER A 12 -4.93 3.71 6.01
CA SER A 12 -4.59 5.09 6.32
C SER A 12 -4.81 6.06 5.18
N THR A 13 -4.88 7.33 5.56
CA THR A 13 -4.75 8.48 4.68
C THR A 13 -3.84 9.51 5.33
N MET A 14 -3.03 10.21 4.55
CA MET A 14 -2.23 11.34 5.03
C MET A 14 -2.21 12.45 4.00
N ILE A 15 -2.00 13.67 4.47
CA ILE A 15 -1.60 14.79 3.61
C ILE A 15 -0.09 14.94 3.74
N ASP A 16 0.62 14.73 2.63
CA ASP A 16 2.05 14.94 2.54
C ASP A 16 2.32 16.45 2.44
N MET A 17 3.08 16.97 3.40
CA MET A 17 3.44 18.40 3.52
C MET A 17 4.92 18.56 3.18
N VAL A 18 5.22 18.71 1.88
CA VAL A 18 6.60 18.66 1.38
C VAL A 18 7.22 20.05 1.36
N ALA A 19 8.26 20.25 2.14
CA ALA A 19 9.10 21.46 2.14
C ALA A 19 10.46 21.16 1.51
N TYR A 20 10.78 21.82 0.41
CA TYR A 20 12.09 21.74 -0.23
C TYR A 20 13.02 22.76 0.40
N THR A 21 14.20 22.33 0.81
CA THR A 21 15.17 23.19 1.52
C THR A 21 16.60 22.77 1.23
N ASN A 22 17.52 23.70 1.23
CA ASN A 22 18.96 23.44 1.06
C ASN A 22 19.59 22.67 2.23
N LYS A 23 18.96 22.72 3.41
CA LYS A 23 19.34 21.91 4.57
C LYS A 23 18.17 21.80 5.54
N VAL A 24 18.13 20.73 6.29
CA VAL A 24 17.21 20.58 7.42
C VAL A 24 17.73 21.40 8.60
N PRO A 25 16.87 22.20 9.30
CA PRO A 25 17.31 23.03 10.41
C PRO A 25 17.81 22.19 11.59
N ALA A 26 18.89 22.66 12.22
CA ALA A 26 19.33 22.13 13.51
C ALA A 26 18.41 22.61 14.65
N ALA A 27 18.56 22.04 15.85
CA ALA A 27 17.78 22.46 17.01
C ALA A 27 17.94 23.96 17.29
N GLY A 28 16.83 24.69 17.33
CA GLY A 28 16.79 26.14 17.53
C GLY A 28 17.11 27.00 16.28
N GLU A 29 17.33 26.34 15.13
CA GLU A 29 17.59 27.06 13.88
C GLU A 29 16.29 27.26 13.08
N THR A 30 16.17 28.39 12.39
CA THR A 30 15.16 28.66 11.38
C THR A 30 15.83 28.78 10.01
N VAL A 31 15.36 28.04 9.02
CA VAL A 31 15.84 28.10 7.64
C VAL A 31 14.71 28.55 6.70
N ILE A 32 15.09 29.21 5.61
CA ILE A 32 14.14 29.58 4.55
C ILE A 32 14.09 28.44 3.56
N GLY A 33 12.91 27.86 3.34
CA GLY A 33 12.66 26.86 2.32
C GLY A 33 12.52 27.49 0.93
N GLU A 34 12.70 26.70 -0.11
CA GLU A 34 12.62 27.13 -1.51
C GLU A 34 11.23 26.93 -2.11
N LYS A 35 10.57 25.86 -1.76
CA LYS A 35 9.27 25.44 -2.33
C LYS A 35 8.47 24.68 -1.28
N PHE A 36 7.16 24.80 -1.36
CA PHE A 36 6.21 23.99 -0.60
C PHE A 36 5.24 23.28 -1.57
N ALA A 37 4.89 22.05 -1.28
CA ALA A 37 3.86 21.29 -1.99
C ALA A 37 3.01 20.49 -1.01
N LEU A 38 1.73 20.36 -1.32
CA LEU A 38 0.83 19.40 -0.68
C LEU A 38 0.62 18.22 -1.62
N GLY A 39 0.61 17.02 -1.07
CA GLY A 39 0.31 15.78 -1.78
C GLY A 39 -0.67 14.93 -1.02
N PHE A 40 -1.32 14.01 -1.73
CA PHE A 40 -2.09 12.95 -1.10
C PHE A 40 -1.19 11.76 -0.84
N GLY A 41 -1.17 11.30 0.41
CA GLY A 41 -0.37 10.19 0.89
C GLY A 41 -1.17 9.27 1.81
N GLY A 42 -0.44 8.49 2.59
CA GLY A 42 -0.97 7.39 3.37
C GLY A 42 -1.04 6.11 2.53
N LYS A 43 -0.44 5.04 3.05
CA LYS A 43 -0.29 3.78 2.32
C LYS A 43 -1.63 3.21 1.86
N GLY A 44 -2.66 3.28 2.71
CA GLY A 44 -4.00 2.84 2.36
C GLY A 44 -4.56 3.60 1.15
N ALA A 45 -4.52 4.93 1.20
CA ALA A 45 -4.99 5.78 0.11
C ALA A 45 -4.20 5.55 -1.20
N ASN A 46 -2.88 5.40 -1.10
CA ASN A 46 -2.02 5.14 -2.24
C ASN A 46 -2.38 3.83 -2.95
N GLN A 47 -2.53 2.75 -2.17
CA GLN A 47 -2.90 1.42 -2.68
C GLN A 47 -4.32 1.43 -3.28
N ALA A 48 -5.25 2.14 -2.68
CA ALA A 48 -6.61 2.33 -3.18
C ALA A 48 -6.62 3.05 -4.54
N VAL A 49 -5.86 4.16 -4.66
CA VAL A 49 -5.76 4.92 -5.92
C VAL A 49 -5.14 4.08 -7.03
N MET A 50 -4.07 3.33 -6.75
CA MET A 50 -3.46 2.46 -7.77
C MET A 50 -4.42 1.37 -8.24
N ALA A 51 -5.11 0.71 -7.30
CA ALA A 51 -6.11 -0.31 -7.63
C ALA A 51 -7.24 0.30 -8.49
N ARG A 52 -7.71 1.50 -8.15
CA ARG A 52 -8.77 2.18 -8.91
C ARG A 52 -8.34 2.56 -10.31
N ARG A 53 -7.10 3.01 -10.51
CA ARG A 53 -6.55 3.34 -11.83
C ARG A 53 -6.41 2.13 -12.76
N LEU A 54 -6.27 0.93 -12.22
CA LEU A 54 -6.33 -0.34 -12.94
C LEU A 54 -7.77 -0.82 -13.23
N GLY A 55 -8.78 -0.01 -12.95
CA GLY A 55 -10.17 -0.28 -13.28
C GLY A 55 -10.93 -1.10 -12.23
N ALA A 56 -10.34 -1.41 -11.09
CA ALA A 56 -11.07 -2.09 -10.02
C ALA A 56 -12.14 -1.17 -9.40
N SER A 57 -13.25 -1.74 -8.95
CA SER A 57 -14.09 -1.11 -7.93
C SER A 57 -13.30 -1.08 -6.64
N VAL A 58 -13.25 0.07 -5.96
CA VAL A 58 -12.50 0.22 -4.72
C VAL A 58 -13.37 0.86 -3.66
N SER A 59 -13.46 0.24 -2.49
CA SER A 59 -14.11 0.82 -1.30
C SER A 59 -13.05 1.12 -0.24
N MET A 60 -13.04 2.35 0.26
CA MET A 60 -12.12 2.76 1.34
C MET A 60 -12.83 2.69 2.69
N VAL A 61 -12.20 2.01 3.64
CA VAL A 61 -12.60 1.97 5.06
C VAL A 61 -11.55 2.73 5.85
N ASN A 62 -11.92 3.92 6.33
CA ASN A 62 -10.99 4.86 6.94
C ASN A 62 -11.71 5.83 7.88
N THR A 63 -10.95 6.56 8.68
CA THR A 63 -11.45 7.68 9.51
C THR A 63 -10.64 8.93 9.21
N LEU A 64 -11.34 10.02 8.83
CA LEU A 64 -10.77 11.34 8.58
C LEU A 64 -11.04 12.28 9.76
N GLY A 65 -10.20 13.28 9.92
CA GLY A 65 -10.44 14.37 10.84
C GLY A 65 -11.55 15.31 10.34
N ASP A 66 -12.14 16.06 11.27
CA ASP A 66 -13.11 17.11 10.96
C ASP A 66 -12.36 18.43 10.70
N ASP A 67 -11.55 18.42 9.64
CA ASP A 67 -10.70 19.53 9.22
C ASP A 67 -10.60 19.62 7.70
N VAL A 68 -9.96 20.70 7.21
CA VAL A 68 -9.76 20.96 5.78
C VAL A 68 -9.02 19.81 5.06
N PHE A 69 -8.13 19.10 5.74
CA PHE A 69 -7.39 17.98 5.16
C PHE A 69 -8.28 16.76 4.98
N GLY A 70 -9.19 16.52 5.93
CA GLY A 70 -10.21 15.49 5.80
C GLY A 70 -11.17 15.77 4.64
N ASP A 71 -11.61 17.02 4.46
CA ASP A 71 -12.47 17.42 3.33
C ASP A 71 -11.76 17.25 2.00
N THR A 72 -10.50 17.68 1.93
CA THR A 72 -9.69 17.58 0.71
C THR A 72 -9.41 16.11 0.35
N THR A 73 -9.13 15.26 1.34
CA THR A 73 -8.93 13.82 1.14
C THR A 73 -10.20 13.14 0.63
N LEU A 74 -11.37 13.47 1.22
CA LEU A 74 -12.65 12.92 0.78
C LEU A 74 -12.95 13.32 -0.67
N THR A 75 -12.71 14.58 -1.03
CA THR A 75 -12.86 15.08 -2.41
C THR A 75 -11.95 14.32 -3.37
N ASN A 76 -10.67 14.13 -3.02
CA ASN A 76 -9.75 13.35 -3.85
C ASN A 76 -10.26 11.91 -4.10
N PHE A 77 -10.73 11.22 -3.07
CA PHE A 77 -11.31 9.88 -3.26
C PHE A 77 -12.48 9.87 -4.21
N GLN A 78 -13.39 10.85 -4.10
CA GLN A 78 -14.54 10.97 -4.98
C GLN A 78 -14.12 11.26 -6.44
N GLU A 79 -13.15 12.14 -6.65
CA GLU A 79 -12.57 12.43 -7.97
C GLU A 79 -11.87 11.23 -8.59
N GLN A 80 -11.20 10.39 -7.77
CA GLN A 80 -10.62 9.12 -8.23
C GLN A 80 -11.71 8.04 -8.46
N GLY A 81 -12.96 8.25 -8.07
CA GLY A 81 -14.05 7.28 -8.19
C GLY A 81 -13.92 6.11 -7.19
N ILE A 82 -13.33 6.38 -6.02
CA ILE A 82 -13.26 5.44 -4.89
C ILE A 82 -14.53 5.58 -4.06
N ASP A 83 -15.15 4.46 -3.69
CA ASP A 83 -16.33 4.45 -2.82
C ASP A 83 -15.93 4.87 -1.40
N THR A 84 -16.56 5.92 -0.90
CA THR A 84 -16.32 6.54 0.40
C THR A 84 -17.42 6.27 1.42
N THR A 85 -18.33 5.34 1.14
CA THR A 85 -19.47 5.00 2.03
C THR A 85 -19.02 4.64 3.45
N PHE A 86 -17.85 4.05 3.59
CA PHE A 86 -17.28 3.63 4.87
C PHE A 86 -16.11 4.51 5.35
N VAL A 87 -15.99 5.71 4.79
CA VAL A 87 -15.09 6.74 5.32
C VAL A 87 -15.85 7.53 6.38
N SER A 88 -15.42 7.41 7.63
CA SER A 88 -16.02 8.09 8.79
C SER A 88 -15.29 9.40 9.12
N ARG A 89 -15.89 10.20 9.98
CA ARG A 89 -15.30 11.42 10.53
C ARG A 89 -15.14 11.30 12.04
N THR A 90 -14.09 11.93 12.57
CA THR A 90 -13.87 12.07 14.01
C THR A 90 -13.46 13.50 14.34
N THR A 91 -13.73 13.93 15.57
CA THR A 91 -13.18 15.19 16.08
C THR A 91 -11.66 15.07 16.23
N GLY A 92 -10.93 16.03 15.69
CA GLY A 92 -9.46 16.03 15.71
C GLY A 92 -8.85 16.16 14.32
N ALA A 93 -7.53 16.21 14.28
CA ALA A 93 -6.80 16.42 13.05
C ALA A 93 -6.73 15.15 12.19
N SER A 94 -6.81 15.32 10.87
CA SER A 94 -6.47 14.29 9.89
C SER A 94 -4.99 13.89 10.00
N GLY A 95 -4.64 12.73 9.44
CA GLY A 95 -3.26 12.30 9.33
C GLY A 95 -2.44 13.22 8.42
N VAL A 96 -1.23 13.57 8.83
CA VAL A 96 -0.30 14.39 8.03
C VAL A 96 1.11 13.81 8.06
N ALA A 97 1.86 14.04 7.00
CA ALA A 97 3.27 13.71 6.89
C ALA A 97 4.08 14.96 6.52
N PRO A 98 4.59 15.74 7.48
CA PRO A 98 5.65 16.72 7.21
C PRO A 98 6.90 16.06 6.65
N ILE A 99 7.34 16.54 5.48
CA ILE A 99 8.47 15.98 4.73
C ILE A 99 9.43 17.10 4.36
N TRP A 100 10.70 16.94 4.72
CA TRP A 100 11.78 17.82 4.27
C TRP A 100 12.57 17.13 3.18
N VAL A 101 12.78 17.80 2.06
CA VAL A 101 13.53 17.27 0.91
C VAL A 101 14.72 18.18 0.64
N GLU A 102 15.92 17.60 0.66
CA GLU A 102 17.20 18.27 0.35
C GLU A 102 17.51 18.17 -1.15
N PRO A 103 18.44 18.98 -1.70
CA PRO A 103 18.70 19.03 -3.15
C PRO A 103 19.20 17.73 -3.78
N ASP A 104 19.79 16.84 -2.97
CA ASP A 104 20.23 15.50 -3.39
C ASP A 104 19.09 14.46 -3.41
N GLY A 105 17.87 14.88 -3.03
CA GLY A 105 16.71 14.01 -2.92
C GLY A 105 16.57 13.32 -1.55
N THR A 106 17.50 13.51 -0.64
CA THR A 106 17.37 12.99 0.74
C THR A 106 16.13 13.58 1.39
N ASN A 107 15.27 12.72 1.93
CA ASN A 107 14.08 13.16 2.63
C ASN A 107 14.08 12.72 4.11
N ARG A 108 13.35 13.47 4.92
CA ARG A 108 13.03 13.12 6.31
C ARG A 108 11.54 13.33 6.53
N ILE A 109 10.89 12.31 7.07
CA ILE A 109 9.44 12.24 7.20
C ILE A 109 9.07 12.06 8.66
N ILE A 110 8.10 12.84 9.11
CA ILE A 110 7.43 12.62 10.40
C ILE A 110 5.98 12.24 10.09
N CYS A 111 5.61 10.99 10.37
CA CYS A 111 4.22 10.55 10.27
C CYS A 111 3.45 10.93 11.54
N VAL A 112 2.40 11.71 11.38
CA VAL A 112 1.44 12.03 12.45
C VAL A 112 0.11 11.38 12.09
N PRO A 113 -0.25 10.24 12.70
CA PRO A 113 -1.41 9.44 12.30
C PRO A 113 -2.75 10.19 12.39
N GLY A 114 -2.91 11.06 13.37
CA GLY A 114 -4.16 11.79 13.57
C GLY A 114 -5.38 10.87 13.62
N ALA A 115 -6.41 11.20 12.86
CA ALA A 115 -7.66 10.46 12.76
C ALA A 115 -7.51 8.98 12.36
N ASN A 116 -6.41 8.57 11.72
CA ASN A 116 -6.13 7.17 11.43
C ASN A 116 -6.14 6.31 12.71
N ASN A 117 -5.65 6.86 13.84
CA ASN A 117 -5.67 6.18 15.13
C ASN A 117 -7.05 6.11 15.80
N ALA A 118 -8.04 6.81 15.28
CA ALA A 118 -9.42 6.76 15.79
C ALA A 118 -10.26 5.65 15.15
N MET A 119 -9.71 4.93 14.17
CA MET A 119 -10.40 3.76 13.61
C MET A 119 -10.60 2.68 14.67
N THR A 120 -11.72 1.97 14.57
CA THR A 120 -12.08 0.90 15.50
C THR A 120 -12.30 -0.43 14.78
N PRO A 121 -12.07 -1.57 15.44
CA PRO A 121 -12.39 -2.89 14.89
C PRO A 121 -13.86 -3.04 14.45
N ALA A 122 -14.77 -2.39 15.17
CA ALA A 122 -16.21 -2.42 14.87
C ALA A 122 -16.52 -1.73 13.52
N GLN A 123 -15.84 -0.64 13.18
CA GLN A 123 -15.99 0.03 11.88
C GLN A 123 -15.54 -0.90 10.73
N ALA A 124 -14.35 -1.51 10.83
CA ALA A 124 -13.87 -2.44 9.82
C ALA A 124 -14.80 -3.64 9.66
N LYS A 125 -15.26 -4.23 10.76
CA LYS A 125 -16.22 -5.34 10.74
C LYS A 125 -17.52 -4.95 10.05
N SER A 126 -18.15 -3.86 10.47
CA SER A 126 -19.43 -3.40 9.91
C SER A 126 -19.35 -3.09 8.41
N ALA A 127 -18.26 -2.45 7.98
CA ALA A 127 -18.01 -2.17 6.57
C ALA A 127 -17.96 -3.46 5.73
N LEU A 128 -17.14 -4.43 6.16
CA LEU A 128 -16.93 -5.68 5.42
C LEU A 128 -18.13 -6.64 5.49
N GLU A 129 -18.97 -6.56 6.51
CA GLU A 129 -20.25 -7.27 6.58
C GLU A 129 -21.30 -6.67 5.63
N SER A 130 -21.25 -5.37 5.42
CA SER A 130 -22.18 -4.62 4.56
C SER A 130 -21.82 -4.74 3.08
N LEU A 131 -20.52 -4.68 2.76
CA LEU A 131 -20.00 -4.83 1.39
C LEU A 131 -20.23 -6.26 0.87
N LYS A 132 -20.44 -6.36 -0.44
CA LYS A 132 -20.68 -7.65 -1.12
C LYS A 132 -19.74 -7.81 -2.31
N ASN A 133 -19.44 -9.05 -2.64
CA ASN A 133 -18.71 -9.43 -3.87
C ASN A 133 -17.29 -8.86 -3.99
N TYR A 134 -16.64 -8.45 -2.89
CA TYR A 134 -15.24 -8.08 -2.92
C TYR A 134 -14.35 -9.34 -2.88
N GLN A 135 -13.22 -9.27 -3.58
CA GLN A 135 -12.29 -10.40 -3.69
C GLN A 135 -11.07 -10.21 -2.79
N ILE A 136 -10.64 -8.97 -2.59
CA ILE A 136 -9.40 -8.64 -1.90
C ILE A 136 -9.66 -7.61 -0.81
N VAL A 137 -9.01 -7.80 0.34
CA VAL A 137 -8.91 -6.78 1.40
C VAL A 137 -7.45 -6.49 1.69
N ILE A 138 -7.06 -5.22 1.60
CA ILE A 138 -5.70 -4.75 1.85
C ILE A 138 -5.64 -4.01 3.18
N GLY A 139 -4.56 -4.21 3.93
CA GLY A 139 -4.25 -3.45 5.15
C GLY A 139 -2.76 -3.14 5.28
N GLN A 140 -2.42 -2.15 6.11
CA GLN A 140 -1.06 -1.69 6.38
C GLN A 140 -0.88 -1.47 7.89
N LEU A 141 0.26 -0.89 8.31
CA LEU A 141 0.57 -0.63 9.73
C LEU A 141 0.48 0.87 10.11
N GLU A 142 -0.27 1.67 9.38
CA GLU A 142 -0.50 3.10 9.68
C GLU A 142 -1.84 3.37 10.39
N ILE A 143 -2.55 2.31 10.75
CA ILE A 143 -3.76 2.32 11.58
C ILE A 143 -3.59 1.30 12.71
N PRO A 144 -4.41 1.31 13.77
CA PRO A 144 -4.32 0.31 14.83
C PRO A 144 -4.45 -1.11 14.28
N GLN A 145 -3.51 -1.99 14.62
CA GLN A 145 -3.44 -3.35 14.05
C GLN A 145 -4.68 -4.19 14.33
N GLU A 146 -5.35 -3.97 15.45
CA GLU A 146 -6.61 -4.64 15.78
C GLU A 146 -7.74 -4.32 14.80
N VAL A 147 -7.71 -3.15 14.16
CA VAL A 147 -8.67 -2.76 13.11
C VAL A 147 -8.44 -3.60 11.86
N THR A 148 -7.18 -3.66 11.40
CA THR A 148 -6.79 -4.48 10.24
C THR A 148 -7.06 -5.96 10.52
N THR A 149 -6.71 -6.43 11.72
CA THR A 149 -6.97 -7.82 12.16
C THR A 149 -8.45 -8.17 12.07
N GLN A 150 -9.32 -7.33 12.63
CA GLN A 150 -10.76 -7.56 12.58
C GLN A 150 -11.31 -7.52 11.16
N GLY A 151 -10.80 -6.58 10.34
CA GLY A 151 -11.14 -6.50 8.92
C GLY A 151 -10.78 -7.80 8.20
N PHE A 152 -9.55 -8.29 8.37
CA PHE A 152 -9.07 -9.52 7.73
C PHE A 152 -9.85 -10.77 8.19
N ILE A 153 -10.15 -10.90 9.48
CA ILE A 153 -10.99 -11.99 9.98
C ILE A 153 -12.35 -11.98 9.28
N THR A 154 -13.00 -10.80 9.19
CA THR A 154 -14.30 -10.65 8.54
C THR A 154 -14.22 -10.95 7.04
N ALA A 155 -13.17 -10.46 6.37
CA ALA A 155 -12.91 -10.70 4.95
C ALA A 155 -12.81 -12.20 4.63
N ARG A 156 -12.02 -12.94 5.40
CA ARG A 156 -11.83 -14.38 5.21
C ARG A 156 -13.12 -15.19 5.43
N VAL A 157 -13.94 -14.80 6.40
CA VAL A 157 -15.28 -15.39 6.58
C VAL A 157 -16.16 -15.19 5.33
N ASN A 158 -16.00 -14.07 4.64
CA ASN A 158 -16.71 -13.76 3.40
C ASN A 158 -16.02 -14.34 2.13
N GLY A 159 -14.93 -15.11 2.29
CA GLY A 159 -14.21 -15.75 1.20
C GLY A 159 -13.28 -14.86 0.40
N ALA A 160 -12.94 -13.68 0.92
CA ALA A 160 -11.98 -12.77 0.30
C ALA A 160 -10.54 -13.09 0.75
N THR A 161 -9.58 -12.80 -0.13
CA THR A 161 -8.14 -12.88 0.17
C THR A 161 -7.67 -11.63 0.89
N THR A 162 -6.83 -11.79 1.90
CA THR A 162 -6.29 -10.71 2.72
C THR A 162 -4.83 -10.46 2.41
N ILE A 163 -4.45 -9.18 2.26
CA ILE A 163 -3.11 -8.74 1.88
C ILE A 163 -2.62 -7.72 2.89
N LEU A 164 -1.60 -8.05 3.66
CA LEU A 164 -0.91 -7.15 4.57
C LEU A 164 0.35 -6.57 3.91
N ASN A 165 0.42 -5.25 3.80
CA ASN A 165 1.69 -4.57 3.59
C ASN A 165 2.23 -4.11 4.95
N PRO A 166 3.31 -4.72 5.50
CA PRO A 166 3.77 -4.48 6.86
C PRO A 166 4.60 -3.18 6.97
N ALA A 167 4.05 -2.09 6.47
CA ALA A 167 4.70 -0.79 6.34
C ALA A 167 3.88 0.35 6.99
N PRO A 168 4.55 1.33 7.66
CA PRO A 168 5.95 1.28 8.08
C PRO A 168 6.17 0.14 9.07
N PHE A 169 7.34 -0.49 9.02
CA PHE A 169 7.58 -1.67 9.84
C PHE A 169 7.41 -1.39 11.34
N ALA A 170 6.67 -2.25 11.99
CA ALA A 170 6.52 -2.35 13.44
C ALA A 170 6.36 -3.83 13.80
N GLU A 171 6.50 -4.17 15.08
CA GLU A 171 6.19 -5.51 15.54
C GLU A 171 4.75 -5.89 15.22
N ILE A 172 4.54 -7.00 14.51
CA ILE A 172 3.24 -7.40 14.02
C ILE A 172 2.61 -8.39 14.98
N SER A 173 1.37 -8.14 15.37
CA SER A 173 0.64 -9.05 16.26
C SER A 173 0.47 -10.44 15.60
N PRO A 174 0.63 -11.53 16.36
CA PRO A 174 0.41 -12.88 15.83
C PRO A 174 -0.99 -13.07 15.22
N ALA A 175 -2.00 -12.36 15.75
CA ALA A 175 -3.37 -12.42 15.24
C ALA A 175 -3.48 -11.80 13.84
N LEU A 176 -2.77 -10.70 13.58
CA LEU A 176 -2.77 -10.06 12.26
C LEU A 176 -2.06 -10.94 11.23
N ILE A 177 -0.91 -11.52 11.56
CA ILE A 177 -0.22 -12.48 10.69
C ILE A 177 -1.13 -13.68 10.37
N ALA A 178 -1.75 -14.27 11.38
CA ALA A 178 -2.65 -15.42 11.19
C ALA A 178 -3.90 -15.10 10.34
N ALA A 179 -4.32 -13.84 10.31
CA ALA A 179 -5.42 -13.36 9.48
C ALA A 179 -4.99 -12.96 8.06
N SER A 180 -3.69 -12.94 7.75
CA SER A 180 -3.14 -12.51 6.46
C SER A 180 -2.87 -13.70 5.55
N ASP A 181 -3.47 -13.73 4.36
CA ASP A 181 -3.17 -14.75 3.33
C ASP A 181 -1.86 -14.42 2.59
N TRP A 182 -1.59 -13.13 2.41
CA TRP A 182 -0.35 -12.61 1.85
C TRP A 182 0.25 -11.53 2.74
N VAL A 183 1.58 -11.51 2.83
CA VAL A 183 2.35 -10.42 3.40
C VAL A 183 3.30 -9.89 2.33
N ILE A 184 3.26 -8.58 2.09
CA ILE A 184 4.04 -7.92 1.03
C ILE A 184 5.02 -6.91 1.67
N PRO A 185 6.18 -7.37 2.17
CA PRO A 185 7.24 -6.52 2.69
C PRO A 185 8.21 -6.10 1.58
N ASN A 186 8.97 -5.02 1.83
CA ASN A 186 10.24 -4.79 1.17
C ASN A 186 11.39 -5.54 1.89
N GLU A 187 12.64 -5.38 1.42
CA GLU A 187 13.81 -6.06 1.99
C GLU A 187 14.04 -5.72 3.48
N THR A 188 13.87 -4.44 3.84
CA THR A 188 14.04 -3.96 5.22
C THR A 188 12.93 -4.46 6.14
N GLU A 189 11.69 -4.41 5.69
CA GLU A 189 10.52 -4.90 6.42
C GLU A 189 10.59 -6.42 6.61
N PHE A 190 11.03 -7.13 5.57
CA PHE A 190 11.27 -8.58 5.65
C PHE A 190 12.32 -8.91 6.71
N ALA A 191 13.46 -8.21 6.69
CA ALA A 191 14.52 -8.40 7.70
C ALA A 191 14.02 -8.11 9.12
N GLY A 192 13.18 -7.07 9.27
CA GLY A 192 12.55 -6.76 10.55
C GLY A 192 11.59 -7.84 11.06
N MET A 193 10.90 -8.54 10.15
CA MET A 193 10.02 -9.68 10.49
C MET A 193 10.80 -10.98 10.77
N HIS A 194 12.01 -11.11 10.24
CA HIS A 194 12.79 -12.34 10.36
C HIS A 194 13.40 -12.45 11.76
N PRO A 195 13.22 -13.57 12.50
CA PRO A 195 13.71 -13.71 13.88
C PRO A 195 15.21 -13.47 14.08
N LYS A 196 15.99 -13.65 13.01
CA LYS A 196 17.45 -13.44 13.00
C LYS A 196 17.85 -12.15 12.28
N GLY A 197 16.91 -11.30 11.86
CA GLY A 197 17.18 -10.09 11.09
C GLY A 197 17.76 -10.33 9.69
N LEU A 198 17.50 -11.50 9.08
CA LEU A 198 18.08 -11.85 7.78
C LEU A 198 17.30 -11.16 6.64
N GLU A 199 18.05 -10.60 5.69
CA GLU A 199 17.50 -10.07 4.43
C GLU A 199 17.10 -11.21 3.48
N PRO A 200 16.14 -10.98 2.55
CA PRO A 200 15.62 -11.99 1.62
C PRO A 200 16.60 -12.29 0.45
N THR A 201 17.86 -12.59 0.78
CA THR A 201 18.96 -12.79 -0.19
C THR A 201 18.92 -14.14 -0.89
N SER A 202 18.24 -15.13 -0.32
CA SER A 202 18.06 -16.45 -0.92
C SER A 202 16.63 -16.97 -0.77
N ASP A 203 16.27 -17.97 -1.57
CA ASP A 203 14.94 -18.59 -1.53
C ASP A 203 14.70 -19.33 -0.22
N GLU A 204 15.76 -19.93 0.37
CA GLU A 204 15.71 -20.65 1.63
C GLU A 204 15.31 -19.72 2.78
N ILE A 205 15.87 -18.50 2.84
CA ILE A 205 15.53 -17.50 3.87
C ILE A 205 14.06 -17.08 3.75
N ILE A 206 13.58 -16.86 2.52
CA ILE A 206 12.18 -16.47 2.28
C ILE A 206 11.24 -17.61 2.70
N LEU A 207 11.58 -18.85 2.36
CA LEU A 207 10.77 -20.03 2.72
C LEU A 207 10.83 -20.33 4.23
N GLU A 208 11.97 -20.12 4.90
CA GLU A 208 12.10 -20.25 6.36
C GLU A 208 11.08 -19.32 7.07
N LEU A 209 11.02 -18.05 6.67
CA LEU A 209 10.09 -17.10 7.28
C LEU A 209 8.63 -17.44 6.94
N ALA A 210 8.32 -17.77 5.68
CA ALA A 210 6.98 -18.15 5.25
C ALA A 210 6.45 -19.37 6.03
N SER A 211 7.29 -20.39 6.21
CA SER A 211 6.98 -21.58 6.99
C SER A 211 6.76 -21.26 8.47
N THR A 212 7.62 -20.40 9.05
CA THR A 212 7.54 -19.98 10.45
C THR A 212 6.24 -19.24 10.74
N LEU A 213 5.87 -18.30 9.87
CA LEU A 213 4.70 -17.46 10.04
C LEU A 213 3.41 -18.08 9.43
N LYS A 214 3.54 -19.18 8.70
CA LYS A 214 2.44 -19.90 8.02
C LYS A 214 1.61 -19.00 7.14
N THR A 215 2.25 -18.09 6.42
CA THR A 215 1.64 -17.15 5.49
C THR A 215 2.45 -17.07 4.20
N ARG A 216 1.89 -16.52 3.15
CA ARG A 216 2.56 -16.36 1.86
C ARG A 216 3.21 -15.00 1.78
N PHE A 217 4.33 -14.95 1.08
CA PHE A 217 5.08 -13.72 0.89
C PHE A 217 5.15 -13.32 -0.59
N ALA A 218 5.07 -12.02 -0.84
CA ALA A 218 5.47 -11.37 -2.08
C ALA A 218 6.47 -10.26 -1.71
N VAL A 219 7.76 -10.61 -1.60
CA VAL A 219 8.81 -9.67 -1.17
C VAL A 219 9.19 -8.78 -2.33
N THR A 220 9.08 -7.46 -2.18
CA THR A 220 9.57 -6.50 -3.17
C THR A 220 11.07 -6.29 -3.00
N LEU A 221 11.83 -6.33 -4.12
CA LEU A 221 13.28 -6.33 -4.17
C LEU A 221 13.84 -5.14 -4.98
N GLY A 222 13.14 -3.99 -4.93
CA GLY A 222 13.51 -2.80 -5.68
C GLY A 222 13.61 -3.07 -7.18
N GLU A 223 14.71 -2.67 -7.81
CA GLU A 223 14.95 -2.85 -9.24
C GLU A 223 15.04 -4.32 -9.69
N LYS A 224 15.26 -5.25 -8.76
CA LYS A 224 15.26 -6.70 -9.05
C LYS A 224 13.86 -7.29 -9.19
N GLY A 225 12.81 -6.53 -8.85
CA GLY A 225 11.41 -6.97 -8.96
C GLY A 225 10.84 -7.54 -7.68
N ALA A 226 10.32 -8.77 -7.72
CA ALA A 226 9.69 -9.40 -6.56
C ALA A 226 9.98 -10.90 -6.48
N ALA A 227 9.91 -11.46 -5.27
CA ALA A 227 10.02 -12.90 -4.98
C ALA A 227 8.75 -13.36 -4.23
N LEU A 228 8.06 -14.36 -4.79
CA LEU A 228 6.80 -14.88 -4.27
C LEU A 228 6.96 -16.30 -3.76
N THR A 229 6.41 -16.59 -2.59
CA THR A 229 6.28 -17.98 -2.13
C THR A 229 5.04 -18.64 -2.74
N THR A 230 5.19 -19.88 -3.18
CA THR A 230 4.11 -20.70 -3.73
C THR A 230 3.55 -21.68 -2.69
N LEU A 231 2.36 -22.22 -2.94
CA LEU A 231 1.74 -23.19 -2.05
C LEU A 231 2.49 -24.54 -2.00
N ASP A 232 3.23 -24.87 -3.05
CA ASP A 232 4.08 -26.08 -3.12
C ASP A 232 5.50 -25.89 -2.57
N GLY A 233 5.76 -24.77 -1.89
CA GLY A 233 7.01 -24.53 -1.16
C GLY A 233 8.19 -24.11 -2.04
N ARG A 234 7.93 -23.42 -3.15
CA ARG A 234 8.95 -22.82 -4.02
C ARG A 234 8.91 -21.29 -3.94
N VAL A 235 9.92 -20.64 -4.50
CA VAL A 235 9.95 -19.21 -4.74
C VAL A 235 9.92 -18.94 -6.24
N ILE A 236 9.02 -18.06 -6.68
CA ILE A 236 8.98 -17.52 -8.04
C ILE A 236 9.57 -16.11 -8.00
N ARG A 237 10.51 -15.82 -8.88
CA ARG A 237 11.07 -14.47 -9.03
C ARG A 237 10.53 -13.81 -10.30
N VAL A 238 10.04 -12.59 -10.14
CA VAL A 238 9.48 -11.77 -11.21
C VAL A 238 10.35 -10.52 -11.34
N SER A 239 10.97 -10.31 -12.51
CA SER A 239 11.82 -9.16 -12.76
C SER A 239 11.01 -7.88 -12.95
N ALA A 240 11.52 -6.76 -12.44
CA ALA A 240 10.97 -5.45 -12.74
C ALA A 240 11.42 -4.95 -14.13
N PRO A 241 10.59 -4.19 -14.86
CA PRO A 241 11.04 -3.41 -16.01
C PRO A 241 12.19 -2.48 -15.65
N VAL A 242 13.21 -2.43 -16.51
CA VAL A 242 14.36 -1.54 -16.31
C VAL A 242 13.96 -0.12 -16.68
N VAL A 243 14.00 0.80 -15.72
CA VAL A 243 13.68 2.22 -15.90
C VAL A 243 14.71 3.09 -15.21
N LYS A 244 14.76 4.38 -15.56
CA LYS A 244 15.54 5.36 -14.81
C LYS A 244 14.65 5.94 -13.68
N ALA A 245 14.92 5.57 -12.46
CA ALA A 245 14.20 6.09 -11.31
C ALA A 245 14.52 7.58 -11.07
N ILE A 246 13.49 8.33 -10.76
CA ILE A 246 13.53 9.75 -10.35
C ILE A 246 13.14 9.88 -8.88
N ASP A 247 12.05 9.19 -8.48
CA ASP A 247 11.52 9.19 -7.11
C ASP A 247 10.91 7.82 -6.81
N THR A 248 11.36 7.17 -5.76
CA THR A 248 10.87 5.84 -5.39
C THR A 248 9.71 5.86 -4.38
N THR A 249 9.26 7.05 -3.99
CA THR A 249 8.16 7.22 -3.03
C THR A 249 6.88 6.60 -3.54
N GLY A 250 6.25 5.74 -2.74
CA GLY A 250 5.00 5.09 -3.08
C GLY A 250 5.08 3.92 -4.08
N ALA A 251 6.29 3.55 -4.55
CA ALA A 251 6.45 2.41 -5.48
C ALA A 251 5.96 1.09 -4.87
N GLY A 252 6.23 0.86 -3.59
CA GLY A 252 5.70 -0.29 -2.85
C GLY A 252 4.17 -0.31 -2.81
N ASP A 253 3.53 0.85 -2.59
CA ASP A 253 2.08 0.98 -2.59
C ASP A 253 1.49 0.72 -3.99
N ALA A 254 2.18 1.22 -5.04
CA ALA A 254 1.81 0.93 -6.43
C ALA A 254 1.88 -0.57 -6.73
N PHE A 255 2.92 -1.27 -6.24
CA PHE A 255 3.03 -2.72 -6.36
C PHE A 255 1.87 -3.42 -5.66
N VAL A 256 1.58 -3.10 -4.38
CA VAL A 256 0.52 -3.74 -3.59
C VAL A 256 -0.85 -3.54 -4.22
N GLY A 257 -1.18 -2.30 -4.62
CA GLY A 257 -2.45 -2.01 -5.29
C GLY A 257 -2.62 -2.79 -6.59
N ALA A 258 -1.58 -2.83 -7.43
CA ALA A 258 -1.61 -3.52 -8.71
C ALA A 258 -1.62 -5.06 -8.55
N PHE A 259 -0.82 -5.62 -7.65
CA PHE A 259 -0.83 -7.04 -7.31
C PHE A 259 -2.23 -7.49 -6.86
N SER A 260 -2.87 -6.70 -6.03
CA SER A 260 -4.21 -6.97 -5.52
C SER A 260 -5.25 -7.03 -6.63
N VAL A 261 -5.18 -6.11 -7.61
CA VAL A 261 -6.06 -6.14 -8.79
C VAL A 261 -5.80 -7.37 -9.65
N GLY A 262 -4.54 -7.73 -9.87
CA GLY A 262 -4.18 -8.94 -10.60
C GLY A 262 -4.83 -10.19 -9.99
N LEU A 263 -4.76 -10.34 -8.67
CA LEU A 263 -5.42 -11.44 -7.96
C LEU A 263 -6.96 -11.36 -8.03
N ALA A 264 -7.53 -10.16 -7.89
CA ALA A 264 -8.97 -9.95 -7.96
C ALA A 264 -9.56 -10.31 -9.34
N LEU A 265 -8.79 -10.08 -10.41
CA LEU A 265 -9.10 -10.50 -11.79
C LEU A 265 -8.97 -12.02 -12.00
N GLY A 266 -8.39 -12.74 -11.04
CA GLY A 266 -8.17 -14.18 -11.11
C GLY A 266 -6.93 -14.60 -11.90
N TYR A 267 -5.99 -13.69 -12.12
CA TYR A 267 -4.70 -14.03 -12.73
C TYR A 267 -3.84 -14.85 -11.76
N SER A 268 -2.86 -15.56 -12.33
CA SER A 268 -1.86 -16.24 -11.50
C SER A 268 -1.06 -15.23 -10.67
N GLU A 269 -0.50 -15.69 -9.57
CA GLU A 269 0.31 -14.87 -8.66
C GLU A 269 1.51 -14.25 -9.37
N GLU A 270 2.10 -14.99 -10.30
CA GLU A 270 3.19 -14.51 -11.14
C GLU A 270 2.77 -13.36 -12.06
N VAL A 271 1.56 -13.44 -12.68
CA VAL A 271 0.99 -12.35 -13.49
C VAL A 271 0.66 -11.16 -12.62
N ALA A 272 0.06 -11.39 -11.45
CA ALA A 272 -0.25 -10.32 -10.49
C ALA A 272 1.02 -9.59 -10.03
N ALA A 273 2.11 -10.33 -9.77
CA ALA A 273 3.39 -9.72 -9.41
C ALA A 273 4.04 -8.97 -10.58
N ALA A 274 3.94 -9.49 -11.80
CA ALA A 274 4.43 -8.78 -12.99
C ALA A 274 3.68 -7.45 -13.20
N LEU A 275 2.36 -7.45 -12.96
CA LEU A 275 1.56 -6.22 -12.99
C LEU A 275 2.01 -5.25 -11.88
N GLY A 276 2.25 -5.75 -10.67
CA GLY A 276 2.80 -4.98 -9.54
C GLY A 276 4.14 -4.33 -9.89
N CYS A 277 5.09 -5.12 -10.39
CA CYS A 277 6.41 -4.63 -10.82
C CYS A 277 6.29 -3.57 -11.92
N ALA A 278 5.44 -3.77 -12.92
CA ALA A 278 5.28 -2.84 -14.03
C ALA A 278 4.69 -1.49 -13.57
N CYS A 279 3.66 -1.50 -12.72
CA CYS A 279 3.07 -0.28 -12.16
C CYS A 279 4.04 0.45 -11.23
N ALA A 280 4.78 -0.27 -10.37
CA ALA A 280 5.82 0.29 -9.52
C ALA A 280 6.96 0.90 -10.35
N SER A 281 7.44 0.22 -11.41
CA SER A 281 8.47 0.76 -12.30
C SER A 281 8.00 2.01 -13.04
N ALA A 282 6.74 2.08 -13.45
CA ALA A 282 6.20 3.29 -14.08
C ALA A 282 6.13 4.46 -13.06
N SER A 283 5.73 4.20 -11.81
CA SER A 283 5.62 5.25 -10.80
C SER A 283 6.94 5.91 -10.48
N VAL A 284 8.05 5.17 -10.39
CA VAL A 284 9.36 5.73 -10.03
C VAL A 284 9.97 6.65 -11.08
N THR A 285 9.37 6.75 -12.26
CA THR A 285 9.82 7.66 -13.35
C THR A 285 9.31 9.10 -13.20
N ARG A 286 8.53 9.39 -12.16
CA ARG A 286 7.92 10.70 -11.89
C ARG A 286 8.04 11.06 -10.42
N LEU A 287 7.92 12.35 -10.11
CA LEU A 287 7.95 12.85 -8.73
C LEU A 287 6.61 12.63 -8.01
N GLY A 288 6.68 12.35 -6.73
CA GLY A 288 5.56 12.25 -5.80
C GLY A 288 4.97 10.83 -5.70
N THR A 289 3.90 10.71 -4.96
CA THR A 289 3.23 9.43 -4.63
C THR A 289 2.09 9.16 -5.60
N GLN A 290 0.85 9.52 -5.26
CA GLN A 290 -0.32 9.29 -6.14
C GLN A 290 -0.20 10.03 -7.49
N SER A 291 0.47 11.18 -7.52
CA SER A 291 0.72 11.94 -8.76
C SER A 291 1.65 11.23 -9.75
N SER A 292 2.52 10.34 -9.25
CA SER A 292 3.48 9.59 -10.09
C SER A 292 2.88 8.30 -10.68
N TYR A 293 1.79 7.80 -10.12
CA TYR A 293 1.18 6.54 -10.56
C TYR A 293 0.70 6.60 -12.00
N PRO A 294 0.71 5.47 -12.72
CA PRO A 294 0.12 5.39 -14.05
C PRO A 294 -1.30 6.00 -14.07
N THR A 295 -1.58 6.80 -15.08
CA THR A 295 -2.95 7.24 -15.37
C THR A 295 -3.83 6.03 -15.71
N PRO A 296 -5.17 6.13 -15.67
CA PRO A 296 -6.04 5.01 -16.06
C PRO A 296 -5.71 4.42 -17.43
N ALA A 297 -5.40 5.25 -18.43
CA ALA A 297 -5.04 4.80 -19.77
C ALA A 297 -3.68 4.09 -19.82
N GLU A 298 -2.69 4.59 -19.07
CA GLU A 298 -1.38 3.92 -18.94
C GLU A 298 -1.52 2.61 -18.18
N ALA A 299 -2.32 2.55 -17.12
CA ALA A 299 -2.58 1.36 -16.33
C ALA A 299 -3.29 0.27 -17.16
N GLU A 300 -4.27 0.64 -17.98
CA GLU A 300 -4.92 -0.26 -18.93
C GLU A 300 -3.92 -0.82 -19.95
N SER A 301 -3.04 0.02 -20.49
CA SER A 301 -1.98 -0.43 -21.43
C SER A 301 -0.98 -1.38 -20.75
N ILE A 302 -0.58 -1.11 -19.51
CA ILE A 302 0.30 -2.00 -18.74
C ILE A 302 -0.40 -3.35 -18.53
N LEU A 303 -1.66 -3.35 -18.09
CA LEU A 303 -2.44 -4.57 -17.89
C LEU A 303 -2.54 -5.38 -19.18
N ALA A 304 -2.90 -4.75 -20.29
CA ALA A 304 -2.99 -5.40 -21.61
C ALA A 304 -1.65 -6.03 -22.01
N THR A 305 -0.54 -5.33 -21.82
CA THR A 305 0.81 -5.83 -22.15
C THR A 305 1.19 -7.06 -21.32
N ILE A 306 0.96 -7.01 -20.01
CA ILE A 306 1.28 -8.12 -19.10
C ILE A 306 0.43 -9.37 -19.40
N THR A 307 -0.82 -9.19 -19.84
CA THR A 307 -1.74 -10.30 -20.11
C THR A 307 -1.66 -10.85 -21.54
N ALA A 308 -1.19 -10.09 -22.52
CA ALA A 308 -1.04 -10.53 -23.91
C ALA A 308 0.12 -11.51 -24.13
N GLY A 309 1.10 -11.53 -23.24
CA GLY A 309 2.29 -12.37 -23.34
C GLY A 309 2.11 -13.80 -22.79
N ARG A 310 0.85 -14.24 -22.52
CA ARG A 310 0.57 -15.52 -21.86
C ARG A 310 -0.57 -16.29 -22.43
#